data_f6425e94cd114e8ec3f89d080442ab7c
#
_entry.id   f6425e94cd114e8ec3f89d080442ab7c
#
_cell.length_a   1.000
_cell.length_b   1.000
_cell.length_c   1.000
_cell.angle_alpha   90.00
_cell.angle_beta   90.00
_cell.angle_gamma   90.00
#
_symmetry.space_group_name_H-M   'P 1'
#
loop_
_entity.id
_entity.type
_entity.pdbx_description
1 polymer ?
#
loop_
_entity_poly.entity_id
_entity_poly.type
_entity_poly.pdbx_seq_one_letter_code
_entity_poly.pdbx_strand_id
1 'polypeptide(L)'
;WNIDSINAAVEHKSVRGEMTWEVLQQIALEKPDVLAIQETKLKATGLTKKQETALDELFPNYYRYLRMSTGRSGYSGTMMLTRHEPISVTMPEIGAPGEMDIEGRIITLEFENNYVSTVYTPNSGSGLARLEDRQAWDDAYRTYVQTLDATKPVIFSGDFNVAHQEIDLKNPKSNHKKAGFTNEEREHFSQLLDAGFTDTFRYLHPDQAGVYTWWAQISKTSKINNSGWRIDYYLTSNRLADQVGELSVIDTGARQDHAPIKLEMTDGFML
;
A
#
# COMPACT_ATOMS: atom_id res chain seq x y z
N TRP A 1 2.54 0.20 -4.13
CA TRP A 1 1.92 1.25 -4.94
C TRP A 1 0.43 1.03 -5.13
N ASN A 2 -0.42 2.00 -4.75
CA ASN A 2 -1.82 2.02 -5.17
C ASN A 2 -1.85 2.48 -6.64
N ILE A 3 -2.13 1.55 -7.55
CA ILE A 3 -2.03 1.78 -9.01
C ILE A 3 -3.32 2.34 -9.62
N ASP A 4 -4.41 2.28 -8.88
CA ASP A 4 -5.75 2.69 -9.34
C ASP A 4 -6.09 2.10 -10.72
N SER A 5 -6.21 0.80 -10.78
CA SER A 5 -6.45 -0.04 -11.95
C SER A 5 -5.18 -0.42 -12.74
N ILE A 6 -4.87 -1.70 -12.71
CA ILE A 6 -3.78 -2.28 -13.49
C ILE A 6 -4.15 -2.50 -14.97
N ASN A 7 -5.43 -2.68 -15.28
CA ASN A 7 -5.88 -2.97 -16.65
C ASN A 7 -5.50 -1.86 -17.62
N ALA A 8 -5.72 -0.61 -17.25
CA ALA A 8 -5.42 0.54 -18.10
C ALA A 8 -3.92 0.63 -18.42
N ALA A 9 -3.07 0.28 -17.47
CA ALA A 9 -1.62 0.26 -17.67
C ALA A 9 -1.18 -0.86 -18.62
N VAL A 10 -1.55 -2.09 -18.30
CA VAL A 10 -1.12 -3.28 -19.06
C VAL A 10 -1.68 -3.29 -20.48
N GLU A 11 -2.84 -2.72 -20.71
CA GLU A 11 -3.47 -2.63 -22.01
C GLU A 11 -3.18 -1.32 -22.75
N HIS A 12 -2.34 -0.45 -22.18
CA HIS A 12 -1.99 0.86 -22.75
C HIS A 12 -3.21 1.70 -23.12
N LYS A 13 -4.25 1.62 -22.31
CA LYS A 13 -5.47 2.40 -22.49
C LYS A 13 -5.32 3.77 -21.83
N SER A 14 -5.56 4.82 -22.58
CA SER A 14 -5.51 6.21 -22.12
C SER A 14 -4.09 6.72 -21.82
N VAL A 15 -3.94 8.04 -21.81
CA VAL A 15 -2.69 8.72 -21.41
C VAL A 15 -2.26 8.34 -20.00
N ARG A 16 -3.21 8.21 -19.06
CA ARG A 16 -2.92 7.79 -17.70
C ARG A 16 -2.40 6.35 -17.65
N GLY A 17 -3.00 5.45 -18.42
CA GLY A 17 -2.55 4.05 -18.51
C GLY A 17 -1.11 3.94 -19.04
N GLU A 18 -0.78 4.70 -20.08
CA GLU A 18 0.59 4.78 -20.61
C GLU A 18 1.58 5.26 -19.54
N MET A 19 1.26 6.34 -18.84
CA MET A 19 2.12 6.86 -17.77
C MET A 19 2.29 5.86 -16.62
N THR A 20 1.23 5.13 -16.28
CA THR A 20 1.29 4.07 -15.27
C THR A 20 2.21 2.94 -15.70
N TRP A 21 2.13 2.54 -16.96
CA TRP A 21 3.01 1.53 -17.54
C TRP A 21 4.48 1.96 -17.54
N GLU A 22 4.77 3.22 -17.91
CA GLU A 22 6.12 3.79 -17.83
C GLU A 22 6.70 3.72 -16.40
N VAL A 23 5.88 3.99 -15.39
CA VAL A 23 6.31 3.86 -13.99
C VAL A 23 6.61 2.40 -13.63
N LEU A 24 5.78 1.45 -14.06
CA LEU A 24 6.05 0.02 -13.87
C LEU A 24 7.36 -0.39 -14.55
N GLN A 25 7.66 0.12 -15.74
CA GLN A 25 8.93 -0.13 -16.42
C GLN A 25 10.13 0.40 -15.62
N GLN A 26 10.03 1.60 -15.05
CA GLN A 26 11.08 2.16 -14.18
C GLN A 26 11.30 1.28 -12.94
N ILE A 27 10.21 0.85 -12.28
CA ILE A 27 10.29 -0.06 -11.14
C ILE A 27 10.96 -1.39 -11.53
N ALA A 28 10.60 -1.96 -12.69
CA ALA A 28 11.17 -3.21 -13.17
C ALA A 28 12.68 -3.12 -13.42
N LEU A 29 13.19 -1.97 -13.88
CA LEU A 29 14.62 -1.74 -14.07
C LEU A 29 15.41 -1.81 -12.76
N GLU A 30 14.79 -1.41 -11.65
CA GLU A 30 15.42 -1.49 -10.32
C GLU A 30 15.43 -2.91 -9.74
N LYS A 31 14.71 -3.85 -10.33
CA LYS A 31 14.62 -5.26 -9.92
C LYS A 31 14.31 -5.41 -8.42
N PRO A 32 13.22 -4.86 -7.92
CA PRO A 32 12.88 -4.97 -6.50
C PRO A 32 12.76 -6.43 -6.07
N ASP A 33 13.11 -6.73 -4.82
CA ASP A 33 12.91 -8.08 -4.27
C ASP A 33 11.43 -8.41 -4.15
N VAL A 34 10.63 -7.44 -3.75
CA VAL A 34 9.16 -7.54 -3.65
C VAL A 34 8.52 -6.26 -4.17
N LEU A 35 7.52 -6.39 -5.03
CA LEU A 35 6.64 -5.30 -5.46
C LEU A 35 5.22 -5.59 -5.00
N ALA A 36 4.65 -4.70 -4.22
CA ALA A 36 3.27 -4.77 -3.75
C ALA A 36 2.41 -3.71 -4.43
N ILE A 37 1.26 -4.12 -4.94
CA ILE A 37 0.32 -3.26 -5.67
C ILE A 37 -1.05 -3.34 -5.01
N GLN A 38 -1.67 -2.19 -4.77
CA GLN A 38 -3.01 -2.08 -4.24
C GLN A 38 -3.94 -1.50 -5.30
N GLU A 39 -5.23 -1.74 -5.13
CA GLU A 39 -6.31 -1.25 -5.99
C GLU A 39 -6.15 -1.69 -7.45
N THR A 40 -5.91 -2.98 -7.65
CA THR A 40 -5.77 -3.56 -9.00
C THR A 40 -7.02 -3.44 -9.84
N LYS A 41 -8.21 -3.40 -9.20
CA LYS A 41 -9.54 -3.35 -9.84
C LYS A 41 -9.78 -4.46 -10.87
N LEU A 42 -9.12 -5.58 -10.68
CA LEU A 42 -9.36 -6.76 -11.50
C LEU A 42 -10.73 -7.39 -11.17
N LYS A 43 -11.35 -7.98 -12.19
CA LYS A 43 -12.52 -8.82 -11.99
C LYS A 43 -12.12 -10.12 -11.28
N ALA A 44 -13.07 -10.84 -10.73
CA ALA A 44 -12.83 -12.12 -10.04
C ALA A 44 -12.08 -13.15 -10.92
N THR A 45 -12.19 -13.05 -12.24
CA THR A 45 -11.45 -13.89 -13.20
C THR A 45 -9.96 -13.58 -13.28
N GLY A 46 -9.50 -12.49 -12.66
CA GLY A 46 -8.09 -12.09 -12.63
C GLY A 46 -7.59 -11.50 -13.95
N LEU A 47 -6.31 -11.72 -14.22
CA LEU A 47 -5.64 -11.26 -15.44
C LEU A 47 -6.03 -12.12 -16.64
N THR A 48 -6.16 -11.49 -17.81
CA THR A 48 -6.23 -12.22 -19.09
C THR A 48 -4.84 -12.78 -19.44
N LYS A 49 -4.81 -13.78 -20.32
CA LYS A 49 -3.53 -14.36 -20.78
C LYS A 49 -2.59 -13.31 -21.39
N LYS A 50 -3.15 -12.36 -22.12
CA LYS A 50 -2.38 -11.25 -22.71
C LYS A 50 -1.77 -10.35 -21.62
N GLN A 51 -2.54 -10.06 -20.55
CA GLN A 51 -2.07 -9.25 -19.43
C GLN A 51 -0.98 -10.00 -18.62
N GLU A 52 -1.16 -11.31 -18.38
CA GLU A 52 -0.14 -12.14 -17.75
C GLU A 52 1.17 -12.10 -18.54
N THR A 53 1.10 -12.31 -19.86
CA THR A 53 2.29 -12.28 -20.72
C THR A 53 3.02 -10.94 -20.65
N ALA A 54 2.29 -9.83 -20.70
CA ALA A 54 2.89 -8.50 -20.58
C ALA A 54 3.61 -8.27 -19.24
N LEU A 55 3.02 -8.74 -18.14
CA LEU A 55 3.64 -8.64 -16.82
C LEU A 55 4.85 -9.60 -16.67
N ASP A 56 4.77 -10.79 -17.23
CA ASP A 56 5.89 -11.76 -17.23
C ASP A 56 7.09 -11.26 -18.05
N GLU A 57 6.85 -10.57 -19.14
CA GLU A 57 7.90 -9.91 -19.93
C GLU A 57 8.54 -8.74 -19.18
N LEU A 58 7.73 -7.97 -18.45
CA LEU A 58 8.21 -6.83 -17.68
C LEU A 58 8.96 -7.25 -16.41
N PHE A 59 8.48 -8.29 -15.73
CA PHE A 59 9.06 -8.86 -14.51
C PHE A 59 9.41 -10.34 -14.71
N PRO A 60 10.45 -10.64 -15.53
CA PRO A 60 10.82 -12.02 -15.80
C PRO A 60 11.33 -12.72 -14.55
N ASN A 61 10.90 -13.97 -14.37
CA ASN A 61 11.25 -14.80 -13.22
C ASN A 61 10.72 -14.32 -11.86
N TYR A 62 9.70 -13.50 -11.86
CA TYR A 62 8.97 -13.16 -10.63
C TYR A 62 7.83 -14.13 -10.39
N TYR A 63 7.63 -14.50 -9.14
CA TYR A 63 6.41 -15.15 -8.67
C TYR A 63 5.34 -14.07 -8.52
N ARG A 64 4.11 -14.35 -8.94
CA ARG A 64 3.00 -13.39 -8.89
C ARG A 64 1.80 -13.96 -8.15
N TYR A 65 1.30 -13.20 -7.19
CA TYR A 65 0.16 -13.54 -6.36
C TYR A 65 -0.89 -12.44 -6.45
N LEU A 66 -2.14 -12.84 -6.70
CA LEU A 66 -3.27 -11.90 -6.85
C LEU A 66 -4.38 -12.28 -5.89
N ARG A 67 -4.99 -11.27 -5.31
CA ARG A 67 -6.25 -11.41 -4.58
C ARG A 67 -7.24 -10.39 -5.10
N MET A 68 -8.26 -10.84 -5.81
CA MET A 68 -9.33 -10.01 -6.33
C MET A 68 -10.47 -9.93 -5.33
N SER A 69 -11.28 -8.87 -5.43
CA SER A 69 -12.57 -8.83 -4.73
C SER A 69 -13.53 -9.87 -5.31
N THR A 70 -14.12 -10.67 -4.43
CA THR A 70 -15.17 -11.63 -4.79
C THR A 70 -16.56 -11.08 -4.48
N GLY A 71 -16.64 -9.98 -3.75
CA GLY A 71 -17.88 -9.24 -3.54
C GLY A 71 -18.23 -8.37 -4.74
N ARG A 72 -17.72 -7.14 -4.76
CA ARG A 72 -17.93 -6.22 -5.88
C ARG A 72 -16.89 -6.43 -6.97
N SER A 73 -17.34 -6.75 -8.19
CA SER A 73 -16.46 -6.95 -9.35
C SER A 73 -15.73 -5.67 -9.76
N GLY A 74 -14.44 -5.78 -10.10
CA GLY A 74 -13.65 -4.63 -10.56
C GLY A 74 -13.40 -3.57 -9.50
N TYR A 75 -13.36 -3.97 -8.26
CA TYR A 75 -13.20 -3.11 -7.08
C TYR A 75 -12.08 -3.63 -6.19
N SER A 76 -11.31 -2.72 -5.57
CA SER A 76 -10.23 -3.10 -4.65
C SER A 76 -9.21 -4.06 -5.29
N GLY A 77 -8.76 -5.06 -4.55
CA GLY A 77 -7.80 -6.07 -5.00
C GLY A 77 -6.35 -5.69 -4.79
N THR A 78 -5.52 -6.70 -4.53
CA THR A 78 -4.07 -6.56 -4.32
C THR A 78 -3.29 -7.55 -5.16
N MET A 79 -2.03 -7.23 -5.42
CA MET A 79 -1.09 -8.10 -6.12
C MET A 79 0.30 -7.95 -5.52
N MET A 80 1.03 -9.05 -5.42
CA MET A 80 2.45 -9.04 -5.07
C MET A 80 3.26 -9.81 -6.09
N LEU A 81 4.41 -9.23 -6.45
CA LEU A 81 5.43 -9.89 -7.26
C LEU A 81 6.70 -10.01 -6.42
N THR A 82 7.38 -11.13 -6.49
CA THR A 82 8.64 -11.36 -5.75
C THR A 82 9.63 -12.17 -6.58
N ARG A 83 10.92 -11.83 -6.47
CA ARG A 83 12.00 -12.62 -7.06
C ARG A 83 12.31 -13.89 -6.27
N HIS A 84 11.88 -13.92 -5.01
CA HIS A 84 12.15 -15.01 -4.09
C HIS A 84 10.89 -15.84 -3.88
N GLU A 85 11.01 -17.16 -3.97
CA GLU A 85 9.89 -18.04 -3.70
C GLU A 85 9.53 -18.00 -2.22
N PRO A 86 8.30 -17.60 -1.85
CA PRO A 86 7.90 -17.60 -0.45
C PRO A 86 7.67 -19.03 0.05
N ILE A 87 7.91 -19.24 1.36
CA ILE A 87 7.59 -20.49 2.04
C ILE A 87 6.08 -20.74 2.02
N SER A 88 5.30 -19.68 2.24
CA SER A 88 3.85 -19.72 2.18
C SER A 88 3.28 -18.37 1.72
N VAL A 89 2.05 -18.42 1.22
CA VAL A 89 1.26 -17.24 0.83
C VAL A 89 -0.06 -17.32 1.55
N THR A 90 -0.39 -16.28 2.29
CA THR A 90 -1.65 -16.17 3.03
C THR A 90 -2.46 -15.00 2.49
N MET A 91 -3.75 -15.24 2.27
CA MET A 91 -4.74 -14.24 1.89
C MET A 91 -5.83 -14.25 2.95
N PRO A 92 -5.61 -13.62 4.12
CA PRO A 92 -6.40 -13.85 5.31
C PRO A 92 -7.77 -13.18 5.24
N GLU A 93 -8.73 -13.79 5.93
CA GLU A 93 -9.88 -13.10 6.49
C GLU A 93 -9.53 -12.73 7.93
N ILE A 94 -9.70 -11.46 8.28
CA ILE A 94 -9.27 -10.94 9.59
C ILE A 94 -10.42 -10.68 10.56
N GLY A 95 -11.64 -10.99 10.16
CA GLY A 95 -12.85 -10.68 10.93
C GLY A 95 -13.32 -9.24 10.72
N ALA A 96 -13.03 -8.66 9.57
CA ALA A 96 -13.44 -7.31 9.22
C ALA A 96 -14.95 -7.21 8.98
N PRO A 97 -15.56 -6.03 9.20
CA PRO A 97 -17.00 -5.86 9.02
C PRO A 97 -17.43 -5.90 7.56
N GLY A 98 -18.71 -6.25 7.34
CA GLY A 98 -19.31 -6.26 6.01
C GLY A 98 -18.59 -7.19 5.03
N GLU A 99 -18.29 -6.66 3.85
CA GLU A 99 -17.61 -7.39 2.79
C GLU A 99 -16.08 -7.16 2.74
N MET A 100 -15.53 -6.45 3.71
CA MET A 100 -14.12 -6.04 3.67
C MET A 100 -13.14 -7.22 3.57
N ASP A 101 -13.44 -8.35 4.20
CA ASP A 101 -12.60 -9.56 4.13
C ASP A 101 -12.59 -10.23 2.76
N ILE A 102 -13.59 -10.00 1.93
CA ILE A 102 -13.69 -10.58 0.59
C ILE A 102 -13.32 -9.59 -0.53
N GLU A 103 -12.88 -8.40 -0.18
CA GLU A 103 -12.51 -7.35 -1.15
C GLU A 103 -11.05 -7.44 -1.64
N GLY A 104 -10.32 -8.50 -1.26
CA GLY A 104 -8.94 -8.72 -1.73
C GLY A 104 -7.93 -7.72 -1.21
N ARG A 105 -7.97 -7.38 0.08
CA ARG A 105 -7.22 -6.26 0.66
C ARG A 105 -5.86 -6.60 1.25
N ILE A 106 -5.57 -7.88 1.51
CA ILE A 106 -4.32 -8.31 2.16
C ILE A 106 -3.75 -9.53 1.45
N ILE A 107 -2.44 -9.49 1.18
CA ILE A 107 -1.61 -10.65 0.82
C ILE A 107 -0.41 -10.65 1.74
N THR A 108 -0.07 -11.80 2.32
CA THR A 108 1.11 -11.97 3.14
C THR A 108 1.99 -13.07 2.57
N LEU A 109 3.26 -12.74 2.33
CA LEU A 109 4.30 -13.69 1.92
C LEU A 109 5.15 -14.03 3.13
N GLU A 110 5.39 -15.31 3.36
CA GLU A 110 6.31 -15.79 4.38
C GLU A 110 7.65 -16.15 3.74
N PHE A 111 8.72 -15.55 4.24
CA PHE A 111 10.10 -15.91 3.92
C PHE A 111 10.77 -16.52 5.15
N GLU A 112 12.02 -16.95 5.00
CA GLU A 112 12.74 -17.63 6.09
C GLU A 112 12.83 -16.77 7.35
N ASN A 113 13.16 -15.50 7.21
CA ASN A 113 13.42 -14.62 8.35
C ASN A 113 12.28 -13.64 8.64
N ASN A 114 11.41 -13.37 7.68
CA ASN A 114 10.43 -12.29 7.78
C ASN A 114 9.13 -12.64 7.06
N TYR A 115 8.04 -11.98 7.48
CA TYR A 115 6.86 -11.79 6.65
C TYR A 115 6.98 -10.50 5.86
N VAL A 116 6.52 -10.51 4.61
CA VAL A 116 6.29 -9.30 3.81
C VAL A 116 4.83 -9.27 3.41
N SER A 117 4.11 -8.25 3.81
CA SER A 117 2.67 -8.15 3.61
C SER A 117 2.28 -6.85 2.95
N THR A 118 1.22 -6.86 2.18
CA THR A 118 0.58 -5.66 1.65
C THR A 118 -0.83 -5.51 2.15
N VAL A 119 -1.30 -4.27 2.27
CA VAL A 119 -2.66 -3.94 2.65
C VAL A 119 -3.22 -2.79 1.81
N TYR A 120 -4.49 -2.91 1.45
CA TYR A 120 -5.30 -1.82 0.95
C TYR A 120 -6.43 -1.55 1.94
N THR A 121 -6.20 -0.58 2.83
CA THR A 121 -7.13 -0.23 3.89
C THR A 121 -8.39 0.42 3.32
N PRO A 122 -9.59 0.03 3.76
CA PRO A 122 -10.82 0.67 3.28
C PRO A 122 -10.89 2.14 3.69
N ASN A 123 -11.34 2.98 2.77
CA ASN A 123 -11.61 4.39 3.03
C ASN A 123 -12.89 4.56 3.86
N SER A 124 -12.92 5.55 4.74
CA SER A 124 -14.11 5.84 5.58
C SER A 124 -15.32 6.37 4.81
N GLY A 125 -15.15 6.66 3.53
CA GLY A 125 -16.23 7.01 2.61
C GLY A 125 -16.66 8.48 2.68
N SER A 126 -17.49 8.87 1.72
CA SER A 126 -18.05 10.20 1.65
C SER A 126 -18.93 10.48 2.87
N GLY A 127 -18.75 11.65 3.49
CA GLY A 127 -19.47 12.02 4.71
C GLY A 127 -19.17 11.10 5.91
N LEU A 128 -18.06 10.36 5.88
CA LEU A 128 -17.64 9.42 6.91
C LEU A 128 -18.65 8.27 7.13
N ALA A 129 -19.39 7.92 6.08
CA ALA A 129 -20.45 6.89 6.16
C ALA A 129 -19.95 5.51 6.64
N ARG A 130 -18.66 5.23 6.47
CA ARG A 130 -18.02 3.95 6.82
C ARG A 130 -16.99 4.08 7.94
N LEU A 131 -17.00 5.18 8.70
CA LEU A 131 -15.98 5.43 9.73
C LEU A 131 -16.02 4.37 10.85
N GLU A 132 -17.20 3.93 11.27
CA GLU A 132 -17.34 2.87 12.28
C GLU A 132 -16.76 1.55 11.77
N ASP A 133 -17.10 1.14 10.56
CA ASP A 133 -16.56 -0.06 9.93
C ASP A 133 -15.04 0.04 9.73
N ARG A 134 -14.55 1.22 9.37
CA ARG A 134 -13.11 1.48 9.25
C ARG A 134 -12.37 1.28 10.58
N GLN A 135 -12.93 1.73 11.68
CA GLN A 135 -12.32 1.52 13.00
C GLN A 135 -12.29 0.03 13.36
N ALA A 136 -13.36 -0.70 13.08
CA ALA A 136 -13.39 -2.16 13.27
C ALA A 136 -12.36 -2.89 12.38
N TRP A 137 -12.19 -2.45 11.13
CA TRP A 137 -11.10 -2.91 10.27
C TRP A 137 -9.73 -2.66 10.91
N ASP A 138 -9.47 -1.44 11.38
CA ASP A 138 -8.19 -1.08 11.98
C ASP A 138 -7.85 -1.95 13.19
N ASP A 139 -8.83 -2.25 14.04
CA ASP A 139 -8.65 -3.14 15.19
C ASP A 139 -8.34 -4.58 14.76
N ALA A 140 -9.08 -5.10 13.79
CA ALA A 140 -8.86 -6.44 13.25
C ALA A 140 -7.50 -6.56 12.56
N TYR A 141 -7.11 -5.55 11.79
CA TYR A 141 -5.82 -5.53 11.11
C TYR A 141 -4.64 -5.45 12.10
N ARG A 142 -4.74 -4.63 13.14
CA ARG A 142 -3.73 -4.57 14.21
C ARG A 142 -3.53 -5.95 14.86
N THR A 143 -4.60 -6.62 15.19
CA THR A 143 -4.55 -7.99 15.75
C THR A 143 -3.88 -8.95 14.77
N TYR A 144 -4.19 -8.87 13.48
CA TYR A 144 -3.58 -9.71 12.46
C TYR A 144 -2.06 -9.53 12.36
N VAL A 145 -1.58 -8.30 12.25
CA VAL A 145 -0.13 -8.06 12.13
C VAL A 145 0.62 -8.37 13.43
N GLN A 146 0.00 -8.21 14.60
CA GLN A 146 0.56 -8.68 15.87
C GLN A 146 0.72 -10.20 15.90
N THR A 147 -0.23 -10.94 15.34
CA THR A 147 -0.15 -12.41 15.22
C THR A 147 1.03 -12.83 14.36
N LEU A 148 1.26 -12.14 13.24
CA LEU A 148 2.44 -12.38 12.41
C LEU A 148 3.73 -12.07 13.17
N ASP A 149 3.80 -10.91 13.81
CA ASP A 149 4.98 -10.44 14.53
C ASP A 149 5.38 -11.34 15.71
N ALA A 150 4.42 -12.04 16.30
CA ALA A 150 4.68 -13.02 17.34
C ALA A 150 5.49 -14.23 16.84
N THR A 151 5.50 -14.51 15.55
CA THR A 151 6.23 -15.62 14.94
C THR A 151 7.53 -15.15 14.29
N LYS A 152 7.47 -14.16 13.42
CA LYS A 152 8.61 -13.58 12.69
C LYS A 152 8.41 -12.07 12.57
N PRO A 153 9.49 -11.28 12.40
CA PRO A 153 9.38 -9.86 12.08
C PRO A 153 8.57 -9.65 10.80
N VAL A 154 7.86 -8.54 10.74
CA VAL A 154 6.99 -8.20 9.61
C VAL A 154 7.43 -6.90 8.97
N ILE A 155 7.51 -6.90 7.64
CA ILE A 155 7.54 -5.70 6.81
C ILE A 155 6.18 -5.63 6.13
N PHE A 156 5.41 -4.57 6.37
CA PHE A 156 4.11 -4.42 5.73
C PHE A 156 3.93 -3.03 5.17
N SER A 157 3.28 -2.97 4.04
CA SER A 157 3.16 -1.75 3.26
C SER A 157 1.82 -1.67 2.56
N GLY A 158 1.48 -0.49 2.15
CA GLY A 158 0.32 -0.25 1.31
C GLY A 158 -0.31 1.10 1.54
N ASP A 159 -1.54 1.21 1.06
CA ASP A 159 -2.40 2.35 1.27
C ASP A 159 -3.18 2.17 2.58
N PHE A 160 -2.83 2.97 3.58
CA PHE A 160 -3.48 2.95 4.90
C PHE A 160 -4.65 3.93 5.00
N ASN A 161 -4.91 4.71 3.96
CA ASN A 161 -6.00 5.68 3.95
C ASN A 161 -6.06 6.57 5.21
N VAL A 162 -4.91 6.97 5.71
CA VAL A 162 -4.77 7.91 6.84
C VAL A 162 -3.44 8.65 6.77
N ALA A 163 -3.49 9.96 6.97
CA ALA A 163 -2.32 10.76 7.32
C ALA A 163 -2.22 10.79 8.84
N HIS A 164 -1.08 10.34 9.40
CA HIS A 164 -0.97 10.12 10.85
C HIS A 164 -0.95 11.42 11.65
N GLN A 165 -0.06 12.34 11.31
CA GLN A 165 0.15 13.59 12.03
C GLN A 165 -0.06 14.81 11.12
N GLU A 166 -0.14 16.01 11.70
CA GLU A 166 -0.30 17.23 10.94
C GLU A 166 0.83 17.48 9.92
N ILE A 167 2.03 17.00 10.19
CA ILE A 167 3.17 17.06 9.27
C ILE A 167 2.96 16.20 8.02
N ASP A 168 2.03 15.25 8.06
CA ASP A 168 1.80 14.28 6.99
C ASP A 168 0.81 14.74 5.90
N LEU A 169 0.33 15.97 5.99
CA LEU A 169 -0.49 16.57 4.92
C LEU A 169 -0.29 18.08 4.86
N LYS A 170 -0.54 18.64 3.67
CA LYS A 170 -0.29 20.06 3.39
C LYS A 170 -1.20 21.01 4.17
N ASN A 171 -2.49 20.64 4.32
CA ASN A 171 -3.52 21.52 4.88
C ASN A 171 -4.26 20.85 6.05
N PRO A 172 -3.59 20.59 7.19
CA PRO A 172 -4.20 19.86 8.30
C PRO A 172 -5.43 20.55 8.87
N LYS A 173 -5.40 21.87 9.06
CA LYS A 173 -6.48 22.62 9.72
C LYS A 173 -7.84 22.44 9.04
N SER A 174 -7.89 22.35 7.73
CA SER A 174 -9.14 22.21 6.96
C SER A 174 -9.59 20.76 6.76
N ASN A 175 -8.83 19.78 7.23
CA ASN A 175 -9.05 18.37 6.92
C ASN A 175 -9.33 17.46 8.14
N HIS A 176 -9.34 18.00 9.37
CA HIS A 176 -9.54 17.22 10.60
C HIS A 176 -10.83 16.39 10.68
N LYS A 177 -11.84 16.72 9.89
CA LYS A 177 -13.13 16.00 9.86
C LYS A 177 -13.37 15.28 8.54
N LYS A 178 -12.32 15.09 7.73
CA LYS A 178 -12.42 14.40 6.45
C LYS A 178 -11.84 13.00 6.55
N ALA A 179 -12.35 12.08 5.73
CA ALA A 179 -11.80 10.74 5.59
C ALA A 179 -10.30 10.80 5.32
N GLY A 180 -9.54 10.01 6.06
CA GLY A 180 -8.08 10.00 6.02
C GLY A 180 -7.39 10.92 7.04
N PHE A 181 -8.14 11.81 7.73
CA PHE A 181 -7.55 12.66 8.78
C PHE A 181 -8.49 12.91 9.97
N THR A 182 -9.40 11.99 10.24
CA THR A 182 -10.24 12.03 11.45
C THR A 182 -9.40 11.67 12.68
N ASN A 183 -9.84 12.11 13.85
CA ASN A 183 -9.18 11.73 15.09
C ASN A 183 -9.21 10.21 15.30
N GLU A 184 -10.30 9.55 14.94
CA GLU A 184 -10.49 8.11 15.06
C GLU A 184 -9.50 7.33 14.20
N GLU A 185 -9.33 7.71 12.94
CA GLU A 185 -8.37 7.06 12.03
C GLU A 185 -6.93 7.27 12.50
N ARG A 186 -6.58 8.49 12.91
CA ARG A 186 -5.25 8.82 13.43
C ARG A 186 -4.92 8.07 14.72
N GLU A 187 -5.89 7.99 15.64
CA GLU A 187 -5.72 7.24 16.89
C GLU A 187 -5.50 5.75 16.64
N HIS A 188 -6.26 5.14 15.73
CA HIS A 188 -6.07 3.74 15.38
C HIS A 188 -4.70 3.49 14.72
N PHE A 189 -4.18 4.44 13.95
CA PHE A 189 -2.82 4.34 13.42
C PHE A 189 -1.77 4.45 14.54
N SER A 190 -1.96 5.33 15.50
CA SER A 190 -1.12 5.42 16.71
C SER A 190 -1.12 4.10 17.50
N GLN A 191 -2.30 3.50 17.69
CA GLN A 191 -2.43 2.19 18.35
C GLN A 191 -1.72 1.08 17.57
N LEU A 192 -1.74 1.13 16.24
CA LEU A 192 -1.00 0.19 15.41
C LEU A 192 0.52 0.30 15.65
N LEU A 193 1.05 1.51 15.68
CA LEU A 193 2.47 1.74 16.00
C LEU A 193 2.81 1.30 17.44
N ASP A 194 1.96 1.64 18.40
CA ASP A 194 2.14 1.26 19.82
C ASP A 194 2.09 -0.26 20.02
N ALA A 195 1.51 -0.99 19.10
CA ALA A 195 1.47 -2.45 19.11
C ALA A 195 2.81 -3.14 18.77
N GLY A 196 3.86 -2.35 18.46
CA GLY A 196 5.20 -2.85 18.21
C GLY A 196 5.74 -2.60 16.82
N PHE A 197 5.24 -1.58 16.13
CA PHE A 197 5.62 -1.28 14.74
C PHE A 197 6.16 0.14 14.58
N THR A 198 7.02 0.29 13.59
CA THR A 198 7.72 1.54 13.27
C THR A 198 7.27 2.07 11.91
N ASP A 199 6.87 3.34 11.85
CA ASP A 199 6.74 4.10 10.61
C ASP A 199 8.14 4.41 10.09
N THR A 200 8.58 3.70 9.07
CA THR A 200 9.98 3.75 8.60
C THR A 200 10.39 5.10 8.08
N PHE A 201 9.50 5.79 7.35
CA PHE A 201 9.81 7.13 6.86
C PHE A 201 9.99 8.11 8.02
N ARG A 202 9.08 8.11 8.99
CA ARG A 202 9.12 9.05 10.11
C ARG A 202 10.24 8.72 11.10
N TYR A 203 10.64 7.45 11.18
CA TYR A 203 11.82 7.02 11.91
C TYR A 203 13.12 7.60 11.33
N LEU A 204 13.26 7.53 10.00
CA LEU A 204 14.43 8.06 9.31
C LEU A 204 14.43 9.60 9.22
N HIS A 205 13.26 10.21 9.08
CA HIS A 205 13.05 11.62 8.81
C HIS A 205 12.01 12.21 9.76
N PRO A 206 12.31 12.31 11.08
CA PRO A 206 11.29 12.65 12.10
C PRO A 206 10.64 14.01 11.91
N ASP A 207 11.35 14.97 11.34
CA ASP A 207 10.91 16.37 11.20
C ASP A 207 10.72 16.81 9.74
N GLN A 208 10.84 15.91 8.77
CA GLN A 208 10.73 16.27 7.36
C GLN A 208 9.27 16.44 6.93
N ALA A 209 8.89 17.68 6.63
CA ALA A 209 7.59 18.03 6.06
C ALA A 209 7.61 18.00 4.53
N GLY A 210 6.43 18.04 3.91
CA GLY A 210 6.28 18.20 2.47
C GLY A 210 6.50 16.93 1.65
N VAL A 211 6.62 15.77 2.30
CA VAL A 211 6.72 14.48 1.63
C VAL A 211 5.37 13.78 1.70
N TYR A 212 4.77 13.61 0.54
CA TYR A 212 3.43 13.05 0.39
C TYR A 212 3.41 11.92 -0.63
N THR A 213 2.36 11.10 -0.58
CA THR A 213 2.20 9.93 -1.44
C THR A 213 0.91 9.97 -2.25
N TRP A 214 0.00 10.87 -1.91
CA TRP A 214 -1.30 11.00 -2.56
C TRP A 214 -1.68 12.47 -2.74
N TRP A 215 -2.34 12.78 -3.87
CA TRP A 215 -2.85 14.10 -4.22
C TRP A 215 -4.22 13.98 -4.87
N ALA A 216 -5.18 14.80 -4.41
CA ALA A 216 -6.53 14.78 -4.94
C ALA A 216 -6.55 15.12 -6.45
N GLN A 217 -7.18 14.29 -7.26
CA GLN A 217 -7.26 14.48 -8.71
C GLN A 217 -8.35 15.46 -9.16
N ILE A 218 -9.28 15.81 -8.27
CA ILE A 218 -10.32 16.83 -8.54
C ILE A 218 -9.68 18.18 -8.85
N SER A 219 -8.60 18.52 -8.18
CA SER A 219 -7.80 19.70 -8.48
C SER A 219 -6.62 19.32 -9.37
N LYS A 220 -6.60 19.82 -10.59
CA LYS A 220 -5.49 19.60 -11.54
C LYS A 220 -4.15 20.17 -11.03
N THR A 221 -4.18 21.03 -10.03
CA THR A 221 -2.99 21.71 -9.48
C THR A 221 -2.51 21.13 -8.16
N SER A 222 -3.22 20.18 -7.55
CA SER A 222 -2.86 19.63 -6.24
C SER A 222 -1.45 19.06 -6.22
N LYS A 223 -1.08 18.28 -7.22
CA LYS A 223 0.25 17.67 -7.30
C LYS A 223 1.32 18.71 -7.68
N ILE A 224 1.01 19.64 -8.57
CA ILE A 224 1.91 20.73 -8.97
C ILE A 224 2.26 21.60 -7.76
N ASN A 225 1.28 21.91 -6.92
CA ASN A 225 1.44 22.73 -5.70
C ASN A 225 1.87 21.89 -4.50
N ASN A 226 2.09 20.60 -4.68
CA ASN A 226 2.37 19.65 -3.60
C ASN A 226 1.35 19.72 -2.45
N SER A 227 0.08 19.86 -2.77
CA SER A 227 -1.03 19.84 -1.79
C SER A 227 -1.47 18.41 -1.55
N GLY A 228 -0.59 17.62 -0.97
CA GLY A 228 -0.73 16.19 -0.82
C GLY A 228 -0.88 15.70 0.62
N TRP A 229 -1.00 14.38 0.72
CA TRP A 229 -1.12 13.61 1.96
C TRP A 229 -0.15 12.42 1.90
N ARG A 230 0.47 12.09 3.02
CA ARG A 230 1.23 10.85 3.18
C ARG A 230 0.29 9.80 3.79
N ILE A 231 -0.22 8.92 2.96
CA ILE A 231 -1.18 7.87 3.33
C ILE A 231 -0.72 6.46 2.94
N ASP A 232 0.37 6.36 2.22
CA ASP A 232 1.04 5.11 1.87
C ASP A 232 2.29 4.96 2.73
N TYR A 233 2.47 3.79 3.33
CA TYR A 233 3.52 3.55 4.32
C TYR A 233 4.23 2.24 4.09
N TYR A 234 5.50 2.19 4.52
CA TYR A 234 6.17 0.97 4.96
C TYR A 234 6.28 1.00 6.48
N LEU A 235 5.71 0.00 7.11
CA LEU A 235 5.85 -0.25 8.54
C LEU A 235 6.66 -1.52 8.76
N THR A 236 7.46 -1.56 9.83
CA THR A 236 8.22 -2.75 10.20
C THR A 236 8.01 -3.07 11.66
N SER A 237 8.19 -4.34 12.03
CA SER A 237 8.39 -4.70 13.43
C SER A 237 9.51 -3.84 14.02
N ASN A 238 9.35 -3.38 15.27
CA ASN A 238 10.33 -2.49 15.91
C ASN A 238 11.75 -3.09 15.93
N ARG A 239 11.89 -4.41 15.99
CA ARG A 239 13.19 -5.09 15.97
C ARG A 239 13.89 -5.06 14.61
N LEU A 240 13.22 -4.59 13.55
CA LEU A 240 13.82 -4.35 12.24
C LEU A 240 14.18 -2.88 11.98
N ALA A 241 13.82 -1.97 12.87
CA ALA A 241 13.93 -0.52 12.61
C ALA A 241 15.37 -0.08 12.29
N ASP A 242 16.37 -0.63 12.95
CA ASP A 242 17.78 -0.33 12.71
C ASP A 242 18.35 -0.94 11.44
N GLN A 243 17.60 -1.82 10.78
CA GLN A 243 17.94 -2.40 9.48
C GLN A 243 17.27 -1.67 8.30
N VAL A 244 16.51 -0.62 8.57
CA VAL A 244 15.93 0.23 7.54
C VAL A 244 17.00 1.20 7.03
N GLY A 245 17.27 1.15 5.74
CA GLY A 245 18.28 2.02 5.11
C GLY A 245 17.71 3.34 4.63
N GLU A 246 16.72 3.29 3.76
CA GLU A 246 16.07 4.50 3.21
C GLU A 246 14.64 4.20 2.76
N LEU A 247 13.80 5.23 2.81
CA LEU A 247 12.48 5.23 2.19
C LEU A 247 12.35 6.42 1.26
N SER A 248 12.03 6.17 0.00
CA SER A 248 11.84 7.20 -1.00
C SER A 248 10.47 7.13 -1.67
N VAL A 249 10.01 8.28 -2.15
CA VAL A 249 8.79 8.41 -2.95
C VAL A 249 9.20 8.57 -4.41
N ILE A 250 8.65 7.74 -5.29
CA ILE A 250 8.98 7.75 -6.71
C ILE A 250 8.07 8.76 -7.42
N ASP A 251 8.68 9.70 -8.16
CA ASP A 251 7.90 10.65 -8.94
C ASP A 251 7.21 9.95 -10.12
N THR A 252 5.91 10.15 -10.22
CA THR A 252 5.05 9.55 -11.25
C THR A 252 4.46 10.58 -12.23
N GLY A 253 4.94 11.83 -12.15
CA GLY A 253 4.36 12.92 -12.95
C GLY A 253 2.99 13.39 -12.44
N ALA A 254 2.32 14.24 -13.20
CA ALA A 254 1.17 15.01 -12.72
C ALA A 254 -0.16 14.24 -12.64
N ARG A 255 -0.28 13.08 -13.29
CA ARG A 255 -1.58 12.41 -13.48
C ARG A 255 -1.85 11.21 -12.60
N GLN A 256 -0.91 10.80 -11.78
CA GLN A 256 -1.12 9.71 -10.83
C GLN A 256 -1.55 10.30 -9.48
N ASP A 257 -2.61 9.74 -8.89
CA ASP A 257 -3.07 10.18 -7.57
C ASP A 257 -2.20 9.65 -6.42
N HIS A 258 -1.68 8.42 -6.52
CA HIS A 258 -0.66 7.89 -5.62
C HIS A 258 0.69 7.78 -6.31
N ALA A 259 1.75 8.06 -5.56
CA ALA A 259 3.12 7.74 -5.95
C ALA A 259 3.57 6.41 -5.31
N PRO A 260 4.37 5.59 -6.01
CA PRO A 260 5.00 4.44 -5.39
C PRO A 260 5.96 4.89 -4.29
N ILE A 261 6.08 4.06 -3.26
CA ILE A 261 7.11 4.21 -2.23
C ILE A 261 8.09 3.03 -2.30
N LYS A 262 9.35 3.30 -2.06
CA LYS A 262 10.42 2.31 -2.08
C LYS A 262 11.12 2.26 -0.73
N LEU A 263 11.19 1.08 -0.13
CA LEU A 263 11.98 0.80 1.06
C LEU A 263 13.25 0.06 0.66
N GLU A 264 14.39 0.57 1.10
CA GLU A 264 15.67 -0.11 1.01
C GLU A 264 16.11 -0.51 2.42
N MET A 265 16.37 -1.80 2.60
CA MET A 265 16.96 -2.30 3.84
C MET A 265 18.48 -2.16 3.78
N THR A 266 19.14 -2.16 4.94
CA THR A 266 20.61 -2.09 5.01
C THR A 266 21.27 -3.34 4.42
N ASP A 267 22.54 -3.21 4.05
CA ASP A 267 23.35 -4.32 3.56
C ASP A 267 23.37 -5.48 4.58
N GLY A 268 23.19 -6.68 4.09
CA GLY A 268 23.13 -7.89 4.92
C GLY A 268 21.74 -8.25 5.43
N PHE A 269 20.70 -7.44 5.17
CA PHE A 269 19.33 -7.84 5.41
C PHE A 269 18.95 -9.03 4.50
N MET A 270 18.28 -10.04 5.07
CA MET A 270 17.78 -11.20 4.33
C MET A 270 16.30 -11.43 4.60
N LEU A 271 15.54 -11.69 3.54
CA LEU A 271 14.14 -12.08 3.62
C LEU A 271 13.91 -13.40 4.34
#